data_26ce9809556cdc698fbfae55a1701c76
#
_entry.id   26ce9809556cdc698fbfae55a1701c76
#
_cell.length_a   1.000
_cell.length_b   1.000
_cell.length_c   1.000
_cell.angle_alpha   90.00
_cell.angle_beta   90.00
_cell.angle_gamma   90.00
#
_symmetry.space_group_name_H-M   'P 1'
#
loop_
_entity.id
_entity.type
_entity.pdbx_description
1 polymer ?
#
loop_
_entity_poly.entity_id
_entity_poly.type
_entity_poly.pdbx_seq_one_letter_code
_entity_poly.pdbx_strand_id
1 'polypeptide(L)'
;MLLDALLGERTEVNRRFFATEADRIARLCHRMSERFSRGGRLIALGRTPAARSDARHVAVEFVHPVIVGKRALPAIAVVAEGGPLDAQVALLASPEDIVLAFEEDAETFAALSAAAAAGCLTVPLAAEWVPRSEDPFVRQEVTETLYHLLWELVHVFFEHRAGEGGRGAGAASFLYPFLDDQQTDVEAVIADVAASIVMKADEVGALREQTLTEGSDTLHGAARDLRARLDAGGTLLALGNGGSATDAMDVVADFRAPPRPWPPRRALDLTEDPAIITALANDIGTDAIFSRQVIAYGGAGDALIALSTSGNSRSVITALAEARRRGLLTIACVGYGGGQVAEQGLADHVIVTRSEHIPRIQEAQASAYHVLRELVEADE
;
A
#
# COMPACT_ATOMS: atom_id res chain seq x y z
N MET A 1 7.50 -25.76 4.31
CA MET A 1 7.39 -25.65 5.81
C MET A 1 7.43 -24.21 6.29
N LEU A 2 8.53 -23.43 6.08
CA LEU A 2 8.55 -22.02 6.54
C LEU A 2 7.51 -21.17 5.78
N LEU A 3 7.52 -21.20 4.45
CA LEU A 3 6.58 -20.45 3.62
C LEU A 3 5.13 -20.79 3.92
N ASP A 4 4.80 -22.08 4.14
CA ASP A 4 3.43 -22.51 4.50
C ASP A 4 2.98 -21.94 5.85
N ALA A 5 3.89 -21.86 6.83
CA ALA A 5 3.59 -21.26 8.13
C ALA A 5 3.35 -19.75 8.01
N LEU A 6 4.21 -19.05 7.27
CA LEU A 6 4.09 -17.60 7.00
C LEU A 6 2.78 -17.28 6.27
N LEU A 7 2.41 -18.09 5.28
CA LEU A 7 1.16 -17.94 4.55
C LEU A 7 -0.06 -18.23 5.44
N GLY A 8 -0.01 -19.31 6.22
CA GLY A 8 -1.12 -19.70 7.09
C GLY A 8 -1.49 -18.62 8.11
N GLU A 9 -0.50 -17.97 8.73
CA GLU A 9 -0.74 -16.86 9.67
C GLU A 9 -1.38 -15.66 8.95
N ARG A 10 -0.83 -15.24 7.80
CA ARG A 10 -1.34 -14.11 7.00
C ARG A 10 -2.80 -14.30 6.62
N THR A 11 -3.15 -15.49 6.11
CA THR A 11 -4.51 -15.79 5.66
C THR A 11 -5.49 -15.83 6.84
N GLU A 12 -5.14 -16.50 7.95
CA GLU A 12 -6.03 -16.64 9.10
C GLU A 12 -6.25 -15.28 9.82
N VAL A 13 -5.18 -14.50 10.04
CA VAL A 13 -5.30 -13.18 10.69
C VAL A 13 -6.14 -12.23 9.86
N ASN A 14 -5.91 -12.18 8.54
CA ASN A 14 -6.69 -11.37 7.62
C ASN A 14 -8.18 -11.72 7.67
N ARG A 15 -8.51 -12.99 7.43
CA ARG A 15 -9.90 -13.49 7.44
C ARG A 15 -10.60 -13.19 8.77
N ARG A 16 -9.95 -13.45 9.89
CA ARG A 16 -10.51 -13.26 11.22
C ARG A 16 -10.74 -11.79 11.54
N PHE A 17 -9.80 -10.93 11.20
CA PHE A 17 -9.90 -9.49 11.43
C PHE A 17 -11.11 -8.91 10.69
N PHE A 18 -11.21 -9.12 9.39
CA PHE A 18 -12.29 -8.55 8.60
C PHE A 18 -13.65 -9.18 8.90
N ALA A 19 -13.72 -10.47 9.21
CA ALA A 19 -14.97 -11.09 9.68
C ALA A 19 -15.48 -10.48 11.00
N THR A 20 -14.56 -10.04 11.87
CA THR A 20 -14.94 -9.41 13.15
C THR A 20 -15.31 -7.94 13.01
N GLU A 21 -14.59 -7.20 12.16
CA GLU A 21 -14.65 -5.74 12.09
C GLU A 21 -15.54 -5.22 10.92
N ALA A 22 -16.11 -6.08 10.09
CA ALA A 22 -16.81 -5.70 8.86
C ALA A 22 -17.90 -4.63 9.06
N ASP A 23 -18.81 -4.81 10.03
CA ASP A 23 -19.87 -3.84 10.32
C ASP A 23 -19.30 -2.50 10.80
N ARG A 24 -18.28 -2.55 11.67
CA ARG A 24 -17.62 -1.35 12.19
C ARG A 24 -16.88 -0.57 11.09
N ILE A 25 -16.21 -1.29 10.16
CA ILE A 25 -15.56 -0.69 8.99
C ILE A 25 -16.61 -0.07 8.06
N ALA A 26 -17.71 -0.74 7.77
CA ALA A 26 -18.79 -0.24 6.93
C ALA A 26 -19.37 1.06 7.49
N ARG A 27 -19.64 1.12 8.79
CA ARG A 27 -20.09 2.34 9.48
C ARG A 27 -19.05 3.45 9.45
N LEU A 28 -17.77 3.12 9.56
CA LEU A 28 -16.70 4.11 9.41
C LEU A 28 -16.68 4.69 7.99
N CYS A 29 -16.77 3.86 6.94
CA CYS A 29 -16.86 4.32 5.56
C CYS A 29 -18.06 5.25 5.32
N HIS A 30 -19.22 4.93 5.89
CA HIS A 30 -20.38 5.82 5.83
C HIS A 30 -20.10 7.18 6.48
N ARG A 31 -19.55 7.21 7.71
CA ARG A 31 -19.17 8.45 8.40
C ARG A 31 -18.13 9.26 7.64
N MET A 32 -17.13 8.60 7.06
CA MET A 32 -16.12 9.26 6.22
C MET A 32 -16.77 9.89 4.97
N SER A 33 -17.66 9.17 4.30
CA SER A 33 -18.39 9.70 3.13
C SER A 33 -19.19 10.95 3.47
N GLU A 34 -19.79 11.01 4.66
CA GLU A 34 -20.49 12.19 5.16
C GLU A 34 -19.55 13.40 5.33
N ARG A 35 -18.36 13.18 5.92
CA ARG A 35 -17.35 14.22 6.09
C ARG A 35 -16.86 14.76 4.74
N PHE A 36 -16.50 13.88 3.83
CA PHE A 36 -16.11 14.29 2.47
C PHE A 36 -17.24 15.04 1.73
N SER A 37 -18.51 14.63 1.89
CA SER A 37 -19.65 15.31 1.25
C SER A 37 -19.85 16.73 1.77
N ARG A 38 -19.41 17.02 2.99
CA ARG A 38 -19.41 18.36 3.61
C ARG A 38 -18.14 19.16 3.36
N GLY A 39 -17.23 18.64 2.50
CA GLY A 39 -15.99 19.31 2.11
C GLY A 39 -14.79 19.00 3.00
N GLY A 40 -14.89 18.00 3.86
CA GLY A 40 -13.77 17.51 4.68
C GLY A 40 -12.69 16.84 3.85
N ARG A 41 -11.50 16.71 4.43
CA ARG A 41 -10.32 16.08 3.86
C ARG A 41 -9.86 14.93 4.75
N LEU A 42 -9.12 13.99 4.18
CA LEU A 42 -8.36 13.01 4.93
C LEU A 42 -7.00 13.59 5.31
N ILE A 43 -6.64 13.48 6.59
CA ILE A 43 -5.30 13.80 7.12
C ILE A 43 -4.76 12.51 7.72
N ALA A 44 -3.74 11.93 7.09
CA ALA A 44 -3.11 10.69 7.51
C ALA A 44 -1.81 11.00 8.27
N LEU A 45 -1.65 10.44 9.47
CA LEU A 45 -0.52 10.70 10.36
C LEU A 45 0.37 9.46 10.48
N GLY A 46 1.70 9.63 10.28
CA GLY A 46 2.67 8.58 10.47
C GLY A 46 4.10 9.12 10.57
N ARG A 47 4.91 8.62 11.54
CA ARG A 47 6.30 9.06 11.78
C ARG A 47 7.32 7.94 11.65
N THR A 48 7.01 6.75 12.15
CA THR A 48 7.87 5.58 11.95
C THR A 48 7.96 5.23 10.46
N PRO A 49 9.00 4.55 10.01
CA PRO A 49 9.15 4.24 8.58
C PRO A 49 7.91 3.58 7.97
N ALA A 50 7.34 2.56 8.60
CA ALA A 50 6.12 1.89 8.13
C ALA A 50 4.90 2.82 8.16
N ALA A 51 4.65 3.53 9.26
CA ALA A 51 3.51 4.45 9.36
C ALA A 51 3.59 5.63 8.37
N ARG A 52 4.81 6.06 8.00
CA ARG A 52 5.01 7.10 6.96
C ARG A 52 4.61 6.60 5.58
N SER A 53 4.93 5.36 5.24
CA SER A 53 4.52 4.77 3.97
C SER A 53 3.02 4.57 3.92
N ASP A 54 2.41 4.01 4.97
CA ASP A 54 0.96 3.85 5.09
C ASP A 54 0.21 5.19 4.96
N ALA A 55 0.68 6.24 5.65
CA ALA A 55 0.08 7.57 5.57
C ALA A 55 0.15 8.16 4.15
N ARG A 56 1.26 7.97 3.45
CA ARG A 56 1.43 8.40 2.06
C ARG A 56 0.63 7.53 1.09
N HIS A 57 0.56 6.22 1.35
CA HIS A 57 -0.20 5.28 0.53
C HIS A 57 -1.69 5.60 0.57
N VAL A 58 -2.29 5.69 1.75
CA VAL A 58 -3.71 6.04 1.85
C VAL A 58 -3.99 7.41 1.23
N ALA A 59 -3.09 8.37 1.35
CA ALA A 59 -3.29 9.69 0.74
C ALA A 59 -3.29 9.62 -0.79
N VAL A 60 -2.40 8.85 -1.42
CA VAL A 60 -2.38 8.70 -2.89
C VAL A 60 -3.62 7.98 -3.40
N GLU A 61 -4.12 6.96 -2.69
CA GLU A 61 -5.33 6.22 -3.05
C GLU A 61 -6.57 7.14 -3.10
N PHE A 62 -6.73 8.02 -2.12
CA PHE A 62 -7.85 8.98 -2.11
C PHE A 62 -7.70 10.08 -3.16
N VAL A 63 -6.50 10.61 -3.39
CA VAL A 63 -6.25 11.69 -4.37
C VAL A 63 -6.28 11.19 -5.81
N HIS A 64 -5.76 9.99 -6.04
CA HIS A 64 -5.63 9.39 -7.38
C HIS A 64 -6.27 7.99 -7.43
N PRO A 65 -7.61 7.91 -7.44
CA PRO A 65 -8.28 6.63 -7.51
C PRO A 65 -7.91 5.88 -8.81
N VAL A 66 -7.43 4.65 -8.66
CA VAL A 66 -7.00 3.80 -9.78
C VAL A 66 -8.17 3.18 -10.54
N ILE A 67 -9.38 3.23 -9.97
CA ILE A 67 -10.61 2.71 -10.61
C ILE A 67 -11.24 3.82 -11.44
N VAL A 68 -11.42 3.55 -12.74
CA VAL A 68 -12.01 4.50 -13.70
C VAL A 68 -13.41 4.94 -13.24
N GLY A 69 -13.64 6.25 -13.22
CA GLY A 69 -14.92 6.84 -12.82
C GLY A 69 -15.05 7.16 -11.33
N LYS A 70 -14.10 6.73 -10.49
CA LYS A 70 -14.07 7.16 -9.07
C LYS A 70 -13.59 8.60 -8.95
N ARG A 71 -14.21 9.32 -8.00
CA ARG A 71 -13.90 10.72 -7.74
C ARG A 71 -12.61 10.85 -6.92
N ALA A 72 -11.70 11.75 -7.31
CA ALA A 72 -10.60 12.17 -6.44
C ALA A 72 -11.15 12.84 -5.17
N LEU A 73 -10.68 12.39 -4.01
CA LEU A 73 -11.02 12.95 -2.71
C LEU A 73 -9.78 13.59 -2.08
N PRO A 74 -9.94 14.74 -1.41
CA PRO A 74 -8.80 15.46 -0.87
C PRO A 74 -8.19 14.68 0.31
N ALA A 75 -6.91 14.35 0.20
CA ALA A 75 -6.15 13.68 1.24
C ALA A 75 -4.72 14.22 1.31
N ILE A 76 -4.15 14.26 2.51
CA ILE A 76 -2.77 14.66 2.78
C ILE A 76 -2.13 13.72 3.78
N ALA A 77 -0.85 13.42 3.60
CA ALA A 77 -0.03 12.75 4.59
C ALA A 77 0.76 13.79 5.40
N VAL A 78 0.70 13.70 6.73
CA VAL A 78 1.49 14.51 7.66
C VAL A 78 2.45 13.57 8.38
N VAL A 79 3.72 13.64 7.98
CA VAL A 79 4.77 12.68 8.35
C VAL A 79 5.93 13.34 9.11
N ALA A 80 5.60 14.38 9.87
CA ALA A 80 6.47 15.12 10.78
C ALA A 80 7.58 16.00 10.14
N GLU A 81 7.59 16.20 8.84
CA GLU A 81 8.57 17.10 8.21
C GLU A 81 8.35 18.59 8.56
N GLY A 82 7.18 18.99 9.03
CA GLY A 82 6.85 20.38 9.41
C GLY A 82 6.91 20.68 10.90
N GLY A 83 7.47 19.78 11.73
CA GLY A 83 7.51 19.89 13.18
C GLY A 83 6.58 18.90 13.89
N PRO A 84 6.26 19.11 15.19
CA PRO A 84 5.40 18.21 15.94
C PRO A 84 4.02 17.99 15.30
N LEU A 85 3.53 16.75 15.30
CA LEU A 85 2.28 16.39 14.65
C LEU A 85 1.07 17.14 15.20
N ASP A 86 0.99 17.33 16.50
CA ASP A 86 -0.09 18.06 17.18
C ASP A 86 -0.17 19.52 16.72
N ALA A 87 0.97 20.18 16.58
CA ALA A 87 1.06 21.55 16.09
C ALA A 87 0.64 21.63 14.59
N GLN A 88 1.06 20.67 13.78
CA GLN A 88 0.66 20.63 12.37
C GLN A 88 -0.84 20.36 12.23
N VAL A 89 -1.39 19.42 12.99
CA VAL A 89 -2.83 19.13 12.99
C VAL A 89 -3.63 20.33 13.46
N ALA A 90 -3.21 21.02 14.53
CA ALA A 90 -3.90 22.21 15.01
C ALA A 90 -3.95 23.35 13.98
N LEU A 91 -2.96 23.43 13.07
CA LEU A 91 -2.95 24.42 12.00
C LEU A 91 -3.76 23.99 10.75
N LEU A 92 -3.79 22.71 10.45
CA LEU A 92 -4.34 22.18 9.20
C LEU A 92 -5.79 21.72 9.33
N ALA A 93 -6.17 21.17 10.49
CA ALA A 93 -7.42 20.46 10.65
C ALA A 93 -8.64 21.42 10.74
N SER A 94 -9.71 21.03 10.09
CA SER A 94 -11.02 21.69 10.11
C SER A 94 -12.08 20.72 10.64
N PRO A 95 -13.22 21.19 11.17
CA PRO A 95 -14.22 20.33 11.83
C PRO A 95 -14.73 19.15 11.00
N GLU A 96 -14.76 19.28 9.69
CA GLU A 96 -15.24 18.20 8.80
C GLU A 96 -14.12 17.23 8.37
N ASP A 97 -12.86 17.49 8.74
CA ASP A 97 -11.76 16.63 8.34
C ASP A 97 -11.79 15.27 9.07
N ILE A 98 -11.14 14.29 8.46
CA ILE A 98 -10.96 12.93 8.96
C ILE A 98 -9.48 12.77 9.26
N VAL A 99 -9.11 12.37 10.48
CA VAL A 99 -7.71 12.18 10.88
C VAL A 99 -7.47 10.70 11.16
N LEU A 100 -6.69 10.04 10.29
CA LEU A 100 -6.21 8.67 10.48
C LEU A 100 -4.82 8.69 11.12
N ALA A 101 -4.57 7.80 12.09
CA ALA A 101 -3.25 7.65 12.71
C ALA A 101 -2.78 6.20 12.64
N PHE A 102 -1.56 6.00 12.11
CA PHE A 102 -0.93 4.70 11.89
C PHE A 102 0.05 4.30 13.00
N GLU A 103 0.14 5.09 14.06
CA GLU A 103 1.00 4.84 15.22
C GLU A 103 0.25 5.05 16.52
N GLU A 104 0.81 4.47 17.60
CA GLU A 104 0.32 4.62 18.97
C GLU A 104 1.46 5.13 19.85
N ASP A 105 1.69 6.45 19.84
CA ASP A 105 2.66 7.11 20.70
C ASP A 105 2.09 8.41 21.29
N ALA A 106 2.84 9.03 22.20
CA ALA A 106 2.39 10.24 22.89
C ALA A 106 2.14 11.43 21.95
N GLU A 107 2.92 11.57 20.89
CA GLU A 107 2.79 12.68 19.93
C GLU A 107 1.57 12.46 19.01
N THR A 108 1.38 11.24 18.53
CA THR A 108 0.19 10.85 17.76
C THR A 108 -1.08 11.01 18.60
N PHE A 109 -1.05 10.62 19.88
CA PHE A 109 -2.17 10.83 20.79
C PHE A 109 -2.48 12.34 20.99
N ALA A 110 -1.47 13.18 21.13
CA ALA A 110 -1.64 14.63 21.22
C ALA A 110 -2.25 15.20 19.92
N ALA A 111 -1.80 14.74 18.76
CA ALA A 111 -2.34 15.15 17.47
C ALA A 111 -3.82 14.73 17.28
N LEU A 112 -4.18 13.50 17.65
CA LEU A 112 -5.57 13.03 17.62
C LEU A 112 -6.44 13.82 18.61
N SER A 113 -5.91 14.19 19.77
CA SER A 113 -6.61 15.02 20.76
C SER A 113 -6.88 16.42 20.22
N ALA A 114 -5.89 17.03 19.54
CA ALA A 114 -6.06 18.33 18.88
C ALA A 114 -7.10 18.25 17.75
N ALA A 115 -7.07 17.20 16.95
CA ALA A 115 -8.06 16.95 15.89
C ALA A 115 -9.47 16.80 16.47
N ALA A 116 -9.64 16.01 17.52
CA ALA A 116 -10.93 15.82 18.19
C ALA A 116 -11.47 17.14 18.76
N ALA A 117 -10.62 17.95 19.38
CA ALA A 117 -10.97 19.28 19.87
C ALA A 117 -11.39 20.24 18.75
N ALA A 118 -10.85 20.08 17.54
CA ALA A 118 -11.25 20.81 16.34
C ALA A 118 -12.57 20.29 15.71
N GLY A 119 -13.13 19.17 16.18
CA GLY A 119 -14.36 18.57 15.67
C GLY A 119 -14.16 17.53 14.54
N CYS A 120 -12.93 17.13 14.28
CA CYS A 120 -12.61 16.13 13.27
C CYS A 120 -13.15 14.73 13.63
N LEU A 121 -13.35 13.90 12.62
CA LEU A 121 -13.51 12.47 12.79
C LEU A 121 -12.13 11.85 13.00
N THR A 122 -11.81 11.40 14.19
CA THR A 122 -10.54 10.75 14.51
C THR A 122 -10.64 9.22 14.39
N VAL A 123 -9.63 8.60 13.80
CA VAL A 123 -9.54 7.16 13.57
C VAL A 123 -8.13 6.68 13.95
N PRO A 124 -7.90 6.25 15.20
CA PRO A 124 -6.62 5.73 15.66
C PRO A 124 -6.45 4.27 15.20
N LEU A 125 -5.99 4.06 13.95
CA LEU A 125 -5.89 2.71 13.36
C LEU A 125 -5.01 1.80 14.21
N ALA A 126 -3.83 2.25 14.62
CA ALA A 126 -2.89 1.45 15.39
C ALA A 126 -3.38 1.09 16.81
N ALA A 127 -4.32 1.85 17.39
CA ALA A 127 -4.83 1.60 18.73
C ALA A 127 -6.15 0.81 18.75
N GLU A 128 -7.04 1.07 17.79
CA GLU A 128 -8.42 0.54 17.81
C GLU A 128 -8.68 -0.57 16.78
N TRP A 129 -7.84 -0.67 15.74
CA TRP A 129 -8.04 -1.58 14.60
C TRP A 129 -6.84 -2.52 14.46
N VAL A 130 -6.43 -3.15 15.57
CA VAL A 130 -5.22 -3.95 15.66
C VAL A 130 -5.50 -5.40 15.27
N PRO A 131 -4.87 -5.92 14.19
CA PRO A 131 -4.92 -7.33 13.86
C PRO A 131 -4.27 -8.17 14.97
N ARG A 132 -4.86 -9.32 15.29
CA ARG A 132 -4.33 -10.23 16.33
C ARG A 132 -3.18 -11.08 15.78
N SER A 133 -2.04 -10.46 15.61
CA SER A 133 -0.76 -11.09 15.28
C SER A 133 0.37 -10.43 16.05
N GLU A 134 1.38 -11.19 16.44
CA GLU A 134 2.64 -10.67 16.98
C GLU A 134 3.60 -10.25 15.84
N ASP A 135 3.34 -10.73 14.63
CA ASP A 135 4.14 -10.40 13.46
C ASP A 135 3.84 -8.98 12.96
N PRO A 136 4.81 -8.07 12.98
CA PRO A 136 4.62 -6.69 12.50
C PRO A 136 4.28 -6.60 11.02
N PHE A 137 4.81 -7.51 10.18
CA PHE A 137 4.49 -7.56 8.76
C PHE A 137 3.04 -7.96 8.51
N VAL A 138 2.55 -8.99 9.20
CA VAL A 138 1.16 -9.41 9.10
C VAL A 138 0.22 -8.29 9.55
N ARG A 139 0.58 -7.56 10.61
CA ARG A 139 -0.21 -6.40 11.05
C ARG A 139 -0.25 -5.31 10.00
N GLN A 140 0.87 -4.98 9.37
CA GLN A 140 0.96 -3.97 8.33
C GLN A 140 0.16 -4.37 7.08
N GLU A 141 0.28 -5.61 6.61
CA GLU A 141 -0.48 -6.14 5.47
C GLU A 141 -2.00 -6.08 5.67
N VAL A 142 -2.48 -6.35 6.89
CA VAL A 142 -3.91 -6.21 7.21
C VAL A 142 -4.32 -4.74 7.31
N THR A 143 -3.46 -3.86 7.82
CA THR A 143 -3.68 -2.41 7.84
C THR A 143 -3.76 -1.84 6.42
N GLU A 144 -2.91 -2.28 5.52
CA GLU A 144 -2.96 -1.92 4.10
C GLU A 144 -4.28 -2.34 3.46
N THR A 145 -4.69 -3.59 3.64
CA THR A 145 -6.00 -4.07 3.19
C THR A 145 -7.15 -3.22 3.79
N LEU A 146 -7.04 -2.83 5.06
CA LEU A 146 -8.05 -1.99 5.71
C LEU A 146 -8.16 -0.62 5.04
N TYR A 147 -7.07 0.12 4.83
CA TYR A 147 -7.19 1.44 4.23
C TYR A 147 -7.55 1.41 2.73
N HIS A 148 -7.21 0.36 1.99
CA HIS A 148 -7.74 0.14 0.64
C HIS A 148 -9.26 -0.05 0.66
N LEU A 149 -9.77 -0.85 1.60
CA LEU A 149 -11.21 -1.01 1.77
C LEU A 149 -11.91 0.29 2.19
N LEU A 150 -11.29 1.10 3.07
CA LEU A 150 -11.84 2.41 3.43
C LEU A 150 -11.98 3.30 2.18
N TRP A 151 -10.92 3.39 1.37
CA TRP A 151 -10.95 4.16 0.13
C TRP A 151 -12.01 3.65 -0.84
N GLU A 152 -12.03 2.36 -1.10
CA GLU A 152 -12.93 1.75 -2.07
C GLU A 152 -14.41 1.92 -1.64
N LEU A 153 -14.72 1.67 -0.37
CA LEU A 153 -16.09 1.60 0.14
C LEU A 153 -16.67 2.96 0.51
N VAL A 154 -15.85 3.97 0.80
CA VAL A 154 -16.32 5.37 0.90
C VAL A 154 -17.01 5.79 -0.39
N HIS A 155 -16.50 5.38 -1.55
CA HIS A 155 -17.10 5.68 -2.84
C HIS A 155 -18.46 5.02 -3.07
N VAL A 156 -18.71 3.86 -2.47
CA VAL A 156 -20.03 3.19 -2.54
C VAL A 156 -21.12 4.09 -1.94
N PHE A 157 -20.84 4.72 -0.79
CA PHE A 157 -21.79 5.62 -0.15
C PHE A 157 -21.99 6.94 -0.92
N PHE A 158 -20.98 7.40 -1.69
CA PHE A 158 -21.19 8.54 -2.60
C PHE A 158 -22.12 8.19 -3.76
N GLU A 159 -21.97 7.02 -4.33
CA GLU A 159 -22.76 6.56 -5.47
C GLU A 159 -24.22 6.31 -5.08
N HIS A 160 -24.46 5.76 -3.88
CA HIS A 160 -25.80 5.62 -3.31
C HIS A 160 -26.50 6.96 -3.19
N ARG A 161 -25.83 8.01 -2.67
CA ARG A 161 -26.38 9.36 -2.58
C ARG A 161 -26.60 10.05 -3.92
N ALA A 162 -25.77 9.76 -4.92
CA ALA A 162 -25.91 10.32 -6.27
C ALA A 162 -27.12 9.74 -7.02
N GLY A 163 -27.52 8.50 -6.74
CA GLY A 163 -28.73 7.86 -7.24
C GLY A 163 -30.01 8.58 -6.82
N GLU A 164 -30.03 9.17 -5.63
CA GLU A 164 -31.16 10.02 -5.16
C GLU A 164 -31.33 11.31 -5.98
N GLY A 165 -30.31 11.75 -6.74
CA GLY A 165 -30.27 12.99 -7.55
C GLY A 165 -30.30 12.82 -9.07
N GLY A 166 -30.35 11.61 -9.59
CA GLY A 166 -30.46 11.29 -11.03
C GLY A 166 -29.24 11.56 -11.87
N ARG A 167 -28.68 10.52 -12.49
CA ARG A 167 -27.65 10.33 -13.51
C ARG A 167 -26.31 9.78 -12.98
N GLY A 168 -26.08 8.48 -13.19
CA GLY A 168 -24.75 7.93 -13.27
C GLY A 168 -24.42 6.62 -12.59
N ALA A 169 -25.26 5.60 -12.68
CA ALA A 169 -24.94 4.23 -12.23
C ALA A 169 -24.09 3.43 -13.24
N GLY A 170 -23.14 4.07 -13.94
CA GLY A 170 -22.48 3.44 -15.09
C GLY A 170 -21.33 2.46 -14.76
N ALA A 171 -20.44 2.78 -13.85
CA ALA A 171 -19.25 1.95 -13.60
C ALA A 171 -19.31 1.17 -12.28
N ALA A 172 -20.06 1.66 -11.32
CA ALA A 172 -20.16 1.05 -9.99
C ALA A 172 -21.10 -0.15 -9.93
N SER A 173 -22.13 -0.20 -10.74
CA SER A 173 -23.08 -1.34 -10.77
C SER A 173 -22.43 -2.67 -11.14
N PHE A 174 -21.31 -2.66 -11.85
CA PHE A 174 -20.55 -3.87 -12.16
C PHE A 174 -19.76 -4.39 -10.94
N LEU A 175 -19.20 -3.46 -10.14
CA LEU A 175 -18.42 -3.80 -8.95
C LEU A 175 -19.27 -4.05 -7.72
N TYR A 176 -20.48 -3.46 -7.69
CA TYR A 176 -21.39 -3.53 -6.55
C TYR A 176 -22.83 -3.78 -7.07
N PRO A 177 -23.15 -5.03 -7.49
CA PRO A 177 -24.45 -5.37 -8.07
C PRO A 177 -25.64 -5.20 -7.11
N PHE A 178 -25.39 -4.99 -5.82
CA PHE A 178 -26.42 -4.74 -4.79
C PHE A 178 -26.86 -3.27 -4.70
N LEU A 179 -26.20 -2.33 -5.42
CA LEU A 179 -26.65 -0.94 -5.47
C LEU A 179 -27.81 -0.82 -6.45
N ASP A 180 -29.03 -1.15 -6.00
CA ASP A 180 -30.24 -0.91 -6.76
C ASP A 180 -30.75 0.51 -6.52
N ASP A 181 -31.25 1.19 -7.57
CA ASP A 181 -31.70 2.61 -7.57
C ASP A 181 -32.84 2.94 -6.59
N GLN A 182 -33.31 1.97 -5.80
CA GLN A 182 -34.43 2.13 -4.88
C GLN A 182 -34.12 1.94 -3.38
N GLN A 183 -32.85 1.68 -3.01
CA GLN A 183 -32.51 1.43 -1.61
C GLN A 183 -32.27 2.74 -0.87
N THR A 184 -33.30 3.20 -0.14
CA THR A 184 -33.24 4.41 0.73
C THR A 184 -32.80 4.09 2.17
N ASP A 185 -32.68 2.80 2.52
CA ASP A 185 -32.31 2.35 3.87
C ASP A 185 -30.79 2.27 4.02
N VAL A 186 -30.20 3.23 4.71
CA VAL A 186 -28.76 3.31 5.01
C VAL A 186 -28.26 2.08 5.77
N GLU A 187 -29.05 1.49 6.67
CA GLU A 187 -28.65 0.30 7.42
C GLU A 187 -28.56 -0.93 6.51
N ALA A 188 -29.41 -1.04 5.50
CA ALA A 188 -29.28 -2.10 4.50
C ALA A 188 -28.00 -1.95 3.66
N VAL A 189 -27.66 -0.71 3.24
CA VAL A 189 -26.38 -0.47 2.52
C VAL A 189 -25.18 -0.77 3.41
N ILE A 190 -25.22 -0.43 4.68
CA ILE A 190 -24.14 -0.77 5.64
C ILE A 190 -23.98 -2.29 5.74
N ALA A 191 -25.08 -3.05 5.82
CA ALA A 191 -25.03 -4.50 5.89
C ALA A 191 -24.44 -5.13 4.61
N ASP A 192 -24.81 -4.63 3.43
CA ASP A 192 -24.27 -5.08 2.14
C ASP A 192 -22.77 -4.75 2.01
N VAL A 193 -22.37 -3.56 2.44
CA VAL A 193 -20.96 -3.16 2.49
C VAL A 193 -20.18 -4.06 3.44
N ALA A 194 -20.72 -4.38 4.62
CA ALA A 194 -20.08 -5.30 5.57
C ALA A 194 -19.91 -6.71 4.98
N ALA A 195 -20.91 -7.24 4.28
CA ALA A 195 -20.78 -8.51 3.56
C ALA A 195 -19.71 -8.46 2.46
N SER A 196 -19.62 -7.35 1.72
CA SER A 196 -18.60 -7.11 0.71
C SER A 196 -17.18 -7.08 1.30
N ILE A 197 -16.99 -6.52 2.50
CA ILE A 197 -15.69 -6.51 3.20
C ILE A 197 -15.19 -7.92 3.43
N VAL A 198 -16.04 -8.81 3.96
CA VAL A 198 -15.65 -10.21 4.22
C VAL A 198 -15.27 -10.93 2.93
N MET A 199 -16.07 -10.77 1.89
CA MET A 199 -15.78 -11.37 0.58
C MET A 199 -14.44 -10.88 0.01
N LYS A 200 -14.16 -9.59 0.06
CA LYS A 200 -12.91 -9.00 -0.42
C LYS A 200 -11.69 -9.45 0.40
N ALA A 201 -11.85 -9.63 1.70
CA ALA A 201 -10.79 -10.17 2.55
C ALA A 201 -10.45 -11.63 2.19
N ASP A 202 -11.45 -12.44 1.86
CA ASP A 202 -11.24 -13.81 1.39
C ASP A 202 -10.56 -13.82 0.01
N GLU A 203 -10.92 -12.92 -0.90
CA GLU A 203 -10.25 -12.75 -2.21
C GLU A 203 -8.76 -12.41 -2.04
N VAL A 204 -8.43 -11.50 -1.12
CA VAL A 204 -7.03 -11.15 -0.80
C VAL A 204 -6.28 -12.37 -0.26
N GLY A 205 -6.89 -13.10 0.67
CA GLY A 205 -6.32 -14.32 1.23
C GLY A 205 -5.98 -15.34 0.16
N ALA A 206 -6.92 -15.61 -0.74
CA ALA A 206 -6.71 -16.53 -1.87
C ALA A 206 -5.61 -16.03 -2.83
N LEU A 207 -5.54 -14.72 -3.08
CA LEU A 207 -4.52 -14.16 -3.96
C LEU A 207 -3.12 -14.19 -3.34
N ARG A 208 -3.00 -13.95 -2.02
CA ARG A 208 -1.75 -14.16 -1.27
C ARG A 208 -1.27 -15.60 -1.37
N GLU A 209 -2.18 -16.56 -1.13
CA GLU A 209 -1.89 -17.99 -1.26
C GLU A 209 -1.38 -18.33 -2.65
N GLN A 210 -2.08 -17.88 -3.69
CA GLN A 210 -1.68 -18.11 -5.08
C GLN A 210 -0.30 -17.50 -5.36
N THR A 211 -0.09 -16.21 -5.01
CA THR A 211 1.16 -15.49 -5.30
C THR A 211 2.36 -16.14 -4.63
N LEU A 212 2.24 -16.50 -3.34
CA LEU A 212 3.34 -17.08 -2.58
C LEU A 212 3.61 -18.53 -2.96
N THR A 213 2.56 -19.31 -3.28
CA THR A 213 2.71 -20.71 -3.69
C THR A 213 3.30 -20.83 -5.10
N GLU A 214 2.75 -20.12 -6.08
CA GLU A 214 3.27 -20.12 -7.45
C GLU A 214 4.66 -19.47 -7.54
N GLY A 215 4.92 -18.46 -6.71
CA GLY A 215 6.19 -17.73 -6.63
C GLY A 215 7.25 -18.36 -5.72
N SER A 216 6.98 -19.50 -5.07
CA SER A 216 7.83 -20.07 -4.01
C SER A 216 9.28 -20.23 -4.43
N ASP A 217 9.54 -20.94 -5.52
CA ASP A 217 10.93 -21.18 -5.99
C ASP A 217 11.63 -19.87 -6.37
N THR A 218 10.90 -18.92 -6.94
CA THR A 218 11.43 -17.60 -7.31
C THR A 218 11.76 -16.78 -6.06
N LEU A 219 10.90 -16.81 -5.03
CA LEU A 219 11.13 -16.13 -3.76
C LEU A 219 12.37 -16.66 -3.03
N HIS A 220 12.52 -17.99 -2.94
CA HIS A 220 13.72 -18.60 -2.35
C HIS A 220 14.97 -18.26 -3.14
N GLY A 221 14.92 -18.32 -4.48
CA GLY A 221 16.04 -17.94 -5.34
C GLY A 221 16.41 -16.45 -5.16
N ALA A 222 15.42 -15.57 -5.19
CA ALA A 222 15.61 -14.14 -4.98
C ALA A 222 16.19 -13.82 -3.60
N ALA A 223 15.69 -14.48 -2.55
CA ALA A 223 16.17 -14.29 -1.18
C ALA A 223 17.65 -14.70 -1.03
N ARG A 224 18.01 -15.88 -1.54
CA ARG A 224 19.40 -16.37 -1.53
C ARG A 224 20.33 -15.40 -2.26
N ASP A 225 19.98 -14.98 -3.48
CA ASP A 225 20.82 -14.14 -4.31
C ASP A 225 20.92 -12.72 -3.73
N LEU A 226 19.82 -12.19 -3.17
CA LEU A 226 19.79 -10.90 -2.49
C LEU A 226 20.64 -10.93 -1.21
N ARG A 227 20.50 -11.97 -0.38
CA ARG A 227 21.35 -12.17 0.81
C ARG A 227 22.83 -12.11 0.44
N ALA A 228 23.23 -12.85 -0.60
CA ALA A 228 24.63 -12.89 -1.05
C ALA A 228 25.16 -11.50 -1.43
N ARG A 229 24.33 -10.65 -2.08
CA ARG A 229 24.70 -9.26 -2.40
C ARG A 229 24.83 -8.40 -1.15
N LEU A 230 23.87 -8.48 -0.25
CA LEU A 230 23.86 -7.68 0.99
C LEU A 230 24.99 -8.07 1.94
N ASP A 231 25.30 -9.36 2.08
CA ASP A 231 26.42 -9.86 2.89
C ASP A 231 27.78 -9.46 2.31
N ALA A 232 27.88 -9.30 1.00
CA ALA A 232 29.05 -8.72 0.33
C ALA A 232 29.15 -7.18 0.48
N GLY A 233 28.21 -6.54 1.18
CA GLY A 233 28.19 -5.09 1.41
C GLY A 233 27.47 -4.28 0.33
N GLY A 234 26.74 -4.93 -0.57
CA GLY A 234 25.91 -4.30 -1.59
C GLY A 234 24.73 -3.52 -1.00
N THR A 235 24.13 -2.68 -1.82
CA THR A 235 22.97 -1.84 -1.50
C THR A 235 21.75 -2.34 -2.26
N LEU A 236 20.60 -2.44 -1.59
CA LEU A 236 19.32 -2.68 -2.21
C LEU A 236 18.71 -1.34 -2.65
N LEU A 237 18.42 -1.19 -3.93
CA LEU A 237 17.63 -0.08 -4.46
C LEU A 237 16.17 -0.53 -4.61
N ALA A 238 15.21 0.32 -4.30
CA ALA A 238 13.79 0.03 -4.50
C ALA A 238 13.10 1.14 -5.27
N LEU A 239 12.12 0.78 -6.11
CA LEU A 239 11.33 1.71 -6.90
C LEU A 239 9.94 1.19 -7.24
N GLY A 240 9.02 2.13 -7.46
CA GLY A 240 7.67 1.91 -7.93
C GLY A 240 6.99 3.24 -8.27
N ASN A 241 5.77 3.21 -8.77
CA ASN A 241 4.98 4.41 -9.05
C ASN A 241 3.67 4.40 -8.25
N GLY A 242 3.18 5.56 -7.81
CA GLY A 242 1.95 5.68 -7.04
C GLY A 242 1.99 4.87 -5.74
N GLY A 243 1.00 4.01 -5.50
CA GLY A 243 1.03 3.10 -4.34
C GLY A 243 2.24 2.18 -4.34
N SER A 244 2.70 1.68 -5.49
CA SER A 244 3.96 0.92 -5.55
C SER A 244 5.22 1.73 -5.17
N ALA A 245 5.14 3.07 -5.15
CA ALA A 245 6.23 3.90 -4.59
C ALA A 245 6.24 3.82 -3.06
N THR A 246 5.08 3.78 -2.44
CA THR A 246 4.97 3.58 -0.99
C THR A 246 5.36 2.16 -0.56
N ASP A 247 5.05 1.15 -1.39
CA ASP A 247 5.56 -0.22 -1.19
C ASP A 247 7.11 -0.26 -1.28
N ALA A 248 7.71 0.51 -2.20
CA ALA A 248 9.17 0.65 -2.26
C ALA A 248 9.76 1.31 -1.00
N MET A 249 9.04 2.28 -0.40
CA MET A 249 9.42 2.86 0.91
C MET A 249 9.39 1.81 2.00
N ASP A 250 8.37 0.93 2.03
CA ASP A 250 8.27 -0.17 3.01
C ASP A 250 9.42 -1.15 2.85
N VAL A 251 9.68 -1.61 1.64
CA VAL A 251 10.84 -2.48 1.36
C VAL A 251 12.12 -1.86 1.93
N VAL A 252 12.38 -0.57 1.67
CA VAL A 252 13.57 0.10 2.17
C VAL A 252 13.56 0.23 3.69
N ALA A 253 12.41 0.52 4.29
CA ALA A 253 12.24 0.60 5.74
C ALA A 253 12.57 -0.73 6.41
N ASP A 254 12.07 -1.84 5.90
CA ASP A 254 12.26 -3.19 6.42
C ASP A 254 13.72 -3.66 6.37
N PHE A 255 14.48 -3.18 5.40
CA PHE A 255 15.91 -3.47 5.33
C PHE A 255 16.75 -2.52 6.17
N ARG A 256 16.42 -1.23 6.25
CA ARG A 256 17.19 -0.21 7.01
C ARG A 256 16.92 -0.24 8.50
N ALA A 257 15.65 -0.43 8.88
CA ALA A 257 15.17 -0.40 10.26
C ALA A 257 14.18 -1.56 10.49
N PRO A 258 14.66 -2.81 10.42
CA PRO A 258 13.79 -3.98 10.48
C PRO A 258 12.95 -3.97 11.78
N PRO A 259 11.65 -4.34 11.71
CA PRO A 259 10.78 -4.40 12.87
C PRO A 259 11.05 -5.62 13.77
N ARG A 260 12.03 -6.43 13.42
CA ARG A 260 12.51 -7.62 14.13
C ARG A 260 13.99 -7.47 14.48
N PRO A 261 14.58 -8.31 15.38
CA PRO A 261 15.98 -8.22 15.76
C PRO A 261 16.93 -8.74 14.66
N TRP A 262 16.72 -8.27 13.43
CA TRP A 262 17.57 -8.55 12.29
C TRP A 262 18.61 -7.45 12.07
N PRO A 263 19.73 -7.74 11.43
CA PRO A 263 20.72 -6.71 11.14
C PRO A 263 20.15 -5.69 10.14
N PRO A 264 20.37 -4.38 10.36
CA PRO A 264 20.10 -3.36 9.36
C PRO A 264 20.93 -3.62 8.09
N ARG A 265 20.31 -3.46 6.93
CA ARG A 265 20.94 -3.62 5.61
C ARG A 265 20.93 -2.29 4.86
N ARG A 266 21.89 -2.11 3.95
CA ARG A 266 21.90 -0.92 3.10
C ARG A 266 20.76 -0.98 2.10
N ALA A 267 19.88 0.02 2.12
CA ALA A 267 18.81 0.15 1.15
C ALA A 267 18.60 1.62 0.78
N LEU A 268 18.12 1.90 -0.42
CA LEU A 268 17.89 3.23 -0.96
C LEU A 268 16.58 3.27 -1.73
N ASP A 269 15.70 4.16 -1.32
CA ASP A 269 14.44 4.43 -1.99
C ASP A 269 14.64 5.45 -3.12
N LEU A 270 14.36 5.04 -4.34
CA LEU A 270 14.45 5.91 -5.53
C LEU A 270 13.19 6.78 -5.73
N THR A 271 12.23 6.67 -4.84
CA THR A 271 10.95 7.42 -4.89
C THR A 271 10.91 8.56 -3.87
N GLU A 272 11.86 8.61 -2.92
CA GLU A 272 11.79 9.48 -1.75
C GLU A 272 12.03 10.96 -2.06
N ASP A 273 12.89 11.29 -3.03
CA ASP A 273 13.28 12.68 -3.28
C ASP A 273 12.45 13.32 -4.42
N PRO A 274 11.46 14.16 -4.07
CA PRO A 274 10.62 14.81 -5.08
C PRO A 274 11.41 15.80 -5.95
N ALA A 275 12.51 16.38 -5.47
CA ALA A 275 13.31 17.30 -6.29
C ALA A 275 14.04 16.55 -7.40
N ILE A 276 14.62 15.37 -7.09
CA ILE A 276 15.25 14.51 -8.11
C ILE A 276 14.20 14.03 -9.12
N ILE A 277 13.07 13.51 -8.65
CA ILE A 277 12.00 12.98 -9.52
C ILE A 277 11.47 14.06 -10.45
N THR A 278 11.12 15.21 -9.90
CA THR A 278 10.51 16.29 -10.71
C THR A 278 11.52 16.93 -11.67
N ALA A 279 12.79 17.09 -11.28
CA ALA A 279 13.82 17.56 -12.19
C ALA A 279 14.03 16.60 -13.36
N LEU A 280 14.16 15.30 -13.09
CA LEU A 280 14.33 14.29 -14.14
C LEU A 280 13.10 14.20 -15.05
N ALA A 281 11.90 14.25 -14.48
CA ALA A 281 10.66 14.22 -15.24
C ALA A 281 10.55 15.46 -16.18
N ASN A 282 10.93 16.63 -15.71
CA ASN A 282 10.87 17.89 -16.47
C ASN A 282 11.93 17.96 -17.60
N ASP A 283 13.16 17.58 -17.28
CA ASP A 283 14.31 17.84 -18.16
C ASP A 283 14.60 16.69 -19.15
N ILE A 284 14.26 15.45 -18.76
CA ILE A 284 14.57 14.24 -19.56
C ILE A 284 13.29 13.49 -19.95
N GLY A 285 12.29 13.47 -19.05
CA GLY A 285 11.03 12.77 -19.24
C GLY A 285 10.78 11.72 -18.17
N THR A 286 9.52 11.39 -17.98
CA THR A 286 9.05 10.47 -16.92
C THR A 286 9.61 9.06 -17.04
N ASP A 287 9.95 8.59 -18.24
CA ASP A 287 10.53 7.27 -18.46
C ASP A 287 11.92 7.12 -17.82
N ALA A 288 12.63 8.24 -17.56
CA ALA A 288 14.01 8.26 -17.09
C ALA A 288 14.15 8.47 -15.58
N ILE A 289 13.08 8.73 -14.85
CA ILE A 289 13.12 9.13 -13.43
C ILE A 289 13.86 8.13 -12.52
N PHE A 290 13.72 6.84 -12.77
CA PHE A 290 14.41 5.81 -12.00
C PHE A 290 15.72 5.38 -12.65
N SER A 291 15.77 5.21 -13.98
CA SER A 291 16.98 4.76 -14.66
C SER A 291 18.16 5.72 -14.45
N ARG A 292 17.92 7.03 -14.39
CA ARG A 292 18.96 8.03 -14.07
C ARG A 292 19.50 7.87 -12.64
N GLN A 293 18.64 7.53 -11.70
CA GLN A 293 19.05 7.26 -10.31
C GLN A 293 19.80 5.92 -10.20
N VAL A 294 19.39 4.88 -10.94
CA VAL A 294 20.18 3.63 -11.06
C VAL A 294 21.57 3.90 -11.63
N ILE A 295 21.69 4.83 -12.61
CA ILE A 295 22.99 5.28 -13.13
C ILE A 295 23.84 5.93 -12.04
N ALA A 296 23.23 6.73 -11.19
CA ALA A 296 23.94 7.49 -10.17
C ALA A 296 24.38 6.62 -8.97
N TYR A 297 23.55 5.67 -8.56
CA TYR A 297 23.71 4.97 -7.28
C TYR A 297 24.03 3.48 -7.42
N GLY A 298 23.66 2.83 -8.52
CA GLY A 298 23.75 1.38 -8.66
C GLY A 298 25.06 0.90 -9.27
N GLY A 299 25.58 -0.19 -8.76
CA GLY A 299 26.79 -0.90 -9.22
C GLY A 299 26.63 -2.43 -9.24
N ALA A 300 27.62 -3.14 -9.79
CA ALA A 300 27.55 -4.60 -10.01
C ALA A 300 27.38 -5.45 -8.73
N GLY A 301 27.66 -4.89 -7.54
CA GLY A 301 27.47 -5.57 -6.25
C GLY A 301 26.09 -5.36 -5.64
N ASP A 302 25.28 -4.49 -6.22
CA ASP A 302 24.00 -4.06 -5.66
C ASP A 302 22.84 -4.90 -6.19
N ALA A 303 21.65 -4.65 -5.65
CA ALA A 303 20.40 -5.23 -6.09
C ALA A 303 19.34 -4.14 -6.34
N LEU A 304 18.37 -4.42 -7.20
CA LEU A 304 17.20 -3.59 -7.45
C LEU A 304 15.92 -4.41 -7.27
N ILE A 305 15.00 -3.92 -6.41
CA ILE A 305 13.60 -4.37 -6.37
C ILE A 305 12.74 -3.34 -7.09
N ALA A 306 11.97 -3.80 -8.06
CA ALA A 306 11.02 -3.00 -8.82
C ALA A 306 9.58 -3.50 -8.58
N LEU A 307 8.70 -2.58 -8.18
CA LEU A 307 7.30 -2.85 -7.88
C LEU A 307 6.40 -2.20 -8.94
N SER A 308 5.50 -2.98 -9.54
CA SER A 308 4.60 -2.48 -10.57
C SER A 308 3.35 -3.35 -10.69
N THR A 309 2.18 -2.78 -10.50
CA THR A 309 0.93 -3.53 -10.66
C THR A 309 0.71 -4.01 -12.09
N SER A 310 1.14 -3.28 -13.11
CA SER A 310 0.92 -3.64 -14.51
C SER A 310 2.08 -4.40 -15.18
N GLY A 311 3.30 -4.31 -14.65
CA GLY A 311 4.51 -4.78 -15.34
C GLY A 311 4.82 -4.06 -16.66
N ASN A 312 4.13 -2.93 -16.94
CA ASN A 312 4.21 -2.19 -18.22
C ASN A 312 4.69 -0.74 -18.06
N SER A 313 4.96 -0.27 -16.84
CA SER A 313 5.41 1.11 -16.59
C SER A 313 6.77 1.36 -17.24
N ARG A 314 6.84 2.34 -18.15
CA ARG A 314 8.05 2.66 -18.92
C ARG A 314 9.23 3.03 -18.02
N SER A 315 8.99 3.80 -16.94
CA SER A 315 10.01 4.17 -15.96
C SER A 315 10.61 2.95 -15.24
N VAL A 316 9.78 1.95 -14.94
CA VAL A 316 10.21 0.68 -14.31
C VAL A 316 11.01 -0.16 -15.29
N ILE A 317 10.51 -0.32 -16.53
CA ILE A 317 11.19 -1.09 -17.59
C ILE A 317 12.57 -0.52 -17.90
N THR A 318 12.69 0.81 -18.06
CA THR A 318 13.98 1.45 -18.34
C THR A 318 14.96 1.33 -17.17
N ALA A 319 14.47 1.36 -15.93
CA ALA A 319 15.29 1.17 -14.74
C ALA A 319 15.80 -0.27 -14.63
N LEU A 320 14.96 -1.29 -14.86
CA LEU A 320 15.36 -2.69 -14.89
C LEU A 320 16.42 -2.97 -15.97
N ALA A 321 16.20 -2.45 -17.19
CA ALA A 321 17.15 -2.58 -18.27
C ALA A 321 18.52 -1.96 -17.92
N GLU A 322 18.54 -0.79 -17.30
CA GLU A 322 19.77 -0.12 -16.88
C GLU A 322 20.44 -0.87 -15.71
N ALA A 323 19.68 -1.37 -14.74
CA ALA A 323 20.20 -2.16 -13.63
C ALA A 323 20.90 -3.43 -14.13
N ARG A 324 20.29 -4.17 -15.03
CA ARG A 324 20.88 -5.35 -15.65
C ARG A 324 22.16 -5.01 -16.43
N ARG A 325 22.14 -3.92 -17.21
CA ARG A 325 23.31 -3.44 -17.94
C ARG A 325 24.50 -3.16 -17.01
N ARG A 326 24.23 -2.74 -15.77
CA ARG A 326 25.24 -2.46 -14.74
C ARG A 326 25.59 -3.66 -13.86
N GLY A 327 24.94 -4.80 -14.06
CA GLY A 327 25.19 -6.03 -13.30
C GLY A 327 24.58 -6.06 -11.90
N LEU A 328 23.57 -5.23 -11.63
CA LEU A 328 22.76 -5.38 -10.43
C LEU A 328 21.97 -6.69 -10.51
N LEU A 329 21.72 -7.30 -9.36
CA LEU A 329 20.66 -8.29 -9.21
C LEU A 329 19.32 -7.60 -9.36
N THR A 330 18.43 -8.14 -10.18
CA THR A 330 17.10 -7.52 -10.43
C THR A 330 15.97 -8.44 -10.00
N ILE A 331 15.08 -7.90 -9.15
CA ILE A 331 13.88 -8.57 -8.65
C ILE A 331 12.69 -7.69 -9.03
N ALA A 332 11.64 -8.29 -9.57
CA ALA A 332 10.43 -7.56 -9.93
C ALA A 332 9.19 -8.24 -9.32
N CYS A 333 8.36 -7.46 -8.60
CA CYS A 333 7.01 -7.84 -8.20
C CYS A 333 6.04 -7.17 -9.17
N VAL A 334 5.29 -7.97 -9.93
CA VAL A 334 4.40 -7.48 -11.00
C VAL A 334 3.02 -8.11 -10.89
N GLY A 335 2.01 -7.40 -11.36
CA GLY A 335 0.64 -7.87 -11.35
C GLY A 335 0.15 -8.33 -12.73
N TYR A 336 -1.17 -8.54 -12.84
CA TYR A 336 -1.83 -9.09 -14.04
C TYR A 336 -1.19 -10.41 -14.49
N GLY A 337 -0.70 -10.48 -15.72
CA GLY A 337 0.09 -11.58 -16.27
C GLY A 337 1.60 -11.34 -16.25
N GLY A 338 2.06 -10.30 -15.55
CA GLY A 338 3.48 -9.92 -15.49
C GLY A 338 3.91 -8.83 -16.48
N GLY A 339 3.09 -8.55 -17.50
CA GLY A 339 3.33 -7.55 -18.53
C GLY A 339 4.67 -7.72 -19.25
N GLN A 340 5.19 -6.64 -19.83
CA GLN A 340 6.45 -6.65 -20.56
C GLN A 340 7.66 -7.08 -19.70
N VAL A 341 7.59 -6.84 -18.38
CA VAL A 341 8.66 -7.26 -17.46
C VAL A 341 8.84 -8.77 -17.49
N ALA A 342 7.74 -9.53 -17.40
CA ALA A 342 7.78 -10.98 -17.45
C ALA A 342 7.99 -11.51 -18.90
N GLU A 343 7.25 -10.96 -19.86
CA GLU A 343 7.28 -11.40 -21.28
C GLU A 343 8.69 -11.27 -21.90
N GLN A 344 9.43 -10.22 -21.57
CA GLN A 344 10.76 -9.93 -22.11
C GLN A 344 11.90 -10.38 -21.19
N GLY A 345 11.59 -10.98 -20.03
CA GLY A 345 12.57 -11.42 -19.06
C GLY A 345 13.48 -10.27 -18.59
N LEU A 346 12.88 -9.14 -18.18
CA LEU A 346 13.60 -7.92 -17.81
C LEU A 346 14.21 -7.93 -16.40
N ALA A 347 13.89 -8.93 -15.58
CA ALA A 347 14.49 -9.13 -14.26
C ALA A 347 15.00 -10.56 -14.10
N ASP A 348 15.95 -10.76 -13.18
CA ASP A 348 16.51 -12.08 -12.87
C ASP A 348 15.48 -12.93 -12.12
N HIS A 349 14.69 -12.29 -11.24
CA HIS A 349 13.58 -12.91 -10.52
C HIS A 349 12.30 -12.10 -10.74
N VAL A 350 11.23 -12.76 -11.18
CA VAL A 350 9.92 -12.15 -11.42
C VAL A 350 8.85 -12.87 -10.61
N ILE A 351 8.24 -12.16 -9.66
CA ILE A 351 7.13 -12.63 -8.84
C ILE A 351 5.85 -12.02 -9.43
N VAL A 352 4.91 -12.88 -9.82
CA VAL A 352 3.68 -12.45 -10.51
C VAL A 352 2.45 -12.64 -9.62
N THR A 353 1.74 -11.56 -9.32
CA THR A 353 0.45 -11.56 -8.65
C THR A 353 -0.66 -11.51 -9.69
N ARG A 354 -1.40 -12.61 -9.86
CA ARG A 354 -2.38 -12.76 -10.93
C ARG A 354 -3.76 -12.23 -10.56
N SER A 355 -3.95 -10.92 -10.70
CA SER A 355 -5.23 -10.24 -10.54
C SER A 355 -5.33 -9.08 -11.53
N GLU A 356 -6.54 -8.68 -11.88
CA GLU A 356 -6.81 -7.46 -12.65
C GLU A 356 -7.19 -6.28 -11.75
N HIS A 357 -7.28 -6.50 -10.44
CA HIS A 357 -7.69 -5.50 -9.47
C HIS A 357 -6.47 -4.89 -8.76
N ILE A 358 -6.15 -3.64 -9.06
CA ILE A 358 -4.91 -2.99 -8.62
C ILE A 358 -4.69 -3.03 -7.10
N PRO A 359 -5.65 -2.66 -6.22
CA PRO A 359 -5.45 -2.76 -4.79
C PRO A 359 -5.14 -4.19 -4.31
N ARG A 360 -5.83 -5.20 -4.88
CA ARG A 360 -5.58 -6.62 -4.53
C ARG A 360 -4.17 -7.07 -4.93
N ILE A 361 -3.67 -6.56 -6.08
CA ILE A 361 -2.29 -6.82 -6.51
C ILE A 361 -1.31 -6.27 -5.48
N GLN A 362 -1.46 -5.02 -5.04
CA GLN A 362 -0.59 -4.39 -4.05
C GLN A 362 -0.61 -5.14 -2.71
N GLU A 363 -1.77 -5.44 -2.16
CA GLU A 363 -1.96 -6.20 -0.92
C GLU A 363 -1.29 -7.58 -0.95
N ALA A 364 -1.28 -8.27 -2.07
CA ALA A 364 -0.58 -9.55 -2.22
C ALA A 364 0.93 -9.36 -2.51
N GLN A 365 1.32 -8.27 -3.18
CA GLN A 365 2.72 -7.90 -3.34
C GLN A 365 3.36 -7.51 -2.00
N ALA A 366 2.61 -6.87 -1.08
CA ALA A 366 3.07 -6.61 0.27
C ALA A 366 3.48 -7.90 0.98
N SER A 367 2.65 -8.92 0.93
CA SER A 367 3.02 -10.23 1.47
C SER A 367 4.25 -10.84 0.78
N ALA A 368 4.39 -10.65 -0.54
CA ALA A 368 5.52 -11.19 -1.28
C ALA A 368 6.87 -10.55 -0.89
N TYR A 369 6.93 -9.20 -0.76
CA TYR A 369 8.18 -8.56 -0.36
C TYR A 369 8.47 -8.72 1.14
N HIS A 370 7.48 -8.81 2.01
CA HIS A 370 7.70 -9.16 3.42
C HIS A 370 8.23 -10.59 3.57
N VAL A 371 7.63 -11.56 2.87
CA VAL A 371 8.13 -12.94 2.85
C VAL A 371 9.55 -13.00 2.28
N LEU A 372 9.83 -12.26 1.21
CA LEU A 372 11.20 -12.14 0.67
C LEU A 372 12.16 -11.62 1.76
N ARG A 373 11.76 -10.59 2.51
CA ARG A 373 12.56 -10.05 3.63
C ARG A 373 12.82 -11.10 4.71
N GLU A 374 11.80 -11.89 5.08
CA GLU A 374 11.94 -12.98 6.05
C GLU A 374 12.86 -14.08 5.56
N LEU A 375 12.73 -14.48 4.28
CA LEU A 375 13.60 -15.51 3.67
C LEU A 375 15.05 -15.04 3.55
N VAL A 376 15.32 -13.74 3.38
CA VAL A 376 16.69 -13.19 3.38
C VAL A 376 17.37 -13.42 4.73
N GLU A 377 16.68 -13.42 5.84
CA GLU A 377 17.28 -13.62 7.18
C GLU A 377 17.04 -15.04 7.76
N ALA A 378 16.24 -15.87 7.10
CA ALA A 378 16.02 -17.25 7.56
C ALA A 378 17.32 -18.07 7.45
N ASP A 379 17.65 -18.84 8.47
CA ASP A 379 18.73 -19.82 8.40
C ASP A 379 18.36 -20.92 7.39
N GLU A 380 19.31 -21.35 6.56
CA GLU A 380 19.14 -22.45 5.59
C GLU A 380 18.85 -23.80 6.27
#